data_b1459f9a4fe29eb47defb1e7ee4a21a7
#
_entry.id   b1459f9a4fe29eb47defb1e7ee4a21a7
#
_cell.length_a   1.000
_cell.length_b   1.000
_cell.length_c   1.000
_cell.angle_alpha   90.00
_cell.angle_beta   90.00
_cell.angle_gamma   90.00
#
_symmetry.space_group_name_H-M   'P 1'
#
loop_
_entity.id
_entity.type
_entity.pdbx_description
1 polymer ?
#
loop_
_entity_poly.entity_id
_entity_poly.type
_entity_poly.pdbx_seq_one_letter_code
_entity_poly.pdbx_strand_id
1 'polypeptide(L)'
;MEVAAKTCDQLNMQHHFGSIVSGEAFISDNAVKQEIQERLHPMAVDMESAAVGHCCYLNEMPFVSIRCISDNADDEGAMSFDQFEKIAAKRVADLVLAIAAVL
;
A
#
# COMPACT_ATOMS: atom_id res chain seq x y z
N MET A 1 12.30 5.92 -3.15
CA MET A 1 11.94 5.44 -1.82
C MET A 1 12.59 6.24 -0.69
N GLU A 2 13.81 6.72 -0.86
CA GLU A 2 14.47 7.55 0.15
C GLU A 2 13.72 8.86 0.39
N VAL A 3 13.24 9.50 -0.66
CA VAL A 3 12.47 10.73 -0.56
C VAL A 3 11.18 10.49 0.21
N ALA A 4 10.50 9.37 -0.06
CA ALA A 4 9.26 9.02 0.62
C ALA A 4 9.49 8.81 2.12
N ALA A 5 10.53 8.08 2.49
CA ALA A 5 10.87 7.84 3.90
C ALA A 5 11.18 9.16 4.63
N LYS A 6 12.00 10.00 4.00
CA LYS A 6 12.38 11.29 4.58
C LYS A 6 11.16 12.19 4.78
N THR A 7 10.24 12.19 3.82
CA THR A 7 9.02 12.96 3.91
C THR A 7 8.10 12.45 5.02
N CYS A 8 8.00 11.13 5.18
CA CYS A 8 7.25 10.55 6.29
C CYS A 8 7.81 11.01 7.65
N ASP A 9 9.13 11.02 7.78
CA ASP A 9 9.78 11.48 9.01
C ASP A 9 9.47 12.96 9.28
N GLN A 10 9.49 13.80 8.25
CA GLN A 10 9.17 15.23 8.37
C GLN A 10 7.72 15.46 8.77
N LEU A 11 6.80 14.63 8.29
CA LEU A 11 5.39 14.70 8.61
C LEU A 11 5.02 13.91 9.88
N ASN A 12 6.01 13.30 10.52
CA ASN A 12 5.82 12.48 11.71
C ASN A 12 4.86 11.30 11.45
N MET A 13 5.00 10.67 10.28
CA MET A 13 4.21 9.53 9.86
C MET A 13 5.00 8.23 10.01
N GLN A 14 4.41 7.24 10.66
CA GLN A 14 4.98 5.90 10.71
C GLN A 14 4.92 5.25 9.32
N HIS A 15 6.00 4.62 8.89
CA HIS A 15 6.07 4.01 7.57
C HIS A 15 6.92 2.75 7.58
N HIS A 16 6.72 1.90 6.59
CA HIS A 16 7.47 0.66 6.39
C HIS A 16 7.75 0.46 4.91
N PHE A 17 8.83 -0.24 4.61
CA PHE A 17 9.16 -0.69 3.26
C PHE A 17 8.95 -2.20 3.17
N GLY A 18 8.45 -2.64 2.03
CA GLY A 18 8.25 -4.04 1.81
C GLY A 18 7.61 -4.31 0.46
N SER A 19 7.36 -5.58 0.19
CA SER A 19 6.71 -5.99 -1.04
C SER A 19 5.19 -5.99 -0.88
N ILE A 20 4.51 -5.68 -1.97
CA ILE A 20 3.05 -5.70 -2.06
C ILE A 20 2.66 -6.75 -3.08
N VAL A 21 1.73 -7.61 -2.70
CA VAL A 21 1.12 -8.58 -3.62
C VAL A 21 -0.23 -8.04 -4.05
N SER A 22 -0.52 -8.11 -5.34
CA SER A 22 -1.80 -7.65 -5.88
C SER A 22 -2.61 -8.82 -6.42
N GLY A 23 -3.93 -8.76 -6.23
CA GLY A 23 -4.87 -9.72 -6.78
C GLY A 23 -6.17 -9.03 -7.17
N GLU A 24 -7.00 -9.70 -7.94
CA GLU A 24 -8.27 -9.15 -8.41
C GLU A 24 -9.39 -9.32 -7.39
N ALA A 25 -9.13 -9.98 -6.26
CA ALA A 25 -10.13 -10.24 -5.23
C ALA A 25 -9.73 -9.60 -3.91
N PHE A 26 -10.70 -9.15 -3.16
CA PHE A 26 -10.50 -8.64 -1.81
C PHE A 26 -10.10 -9.81 -0.89
N ILE A 27 -8.99 -9.66 -0.18
CA ILE A 27 -8.47 -10.70 0.69
C ILE A 27 -8.99 -10.48 2.11
N SER A 28 -10.02 -11.22 2.49
CA SER A 28 -10.59 -11.20 3.83
C SER A 28 -10.62 -12.58 4.50
N ASP A 29 -10.33 -13.63 3.75
CA ASP A 29 -10.30 -15.00 4.23
C ASP A 29 -8.92 -15.31 4.82
N ASN A 30 -8.88 -15.73 6.08
CA ASN A 30 -7.63 -16.02 6.78
C ASN A 30 -6.83 -17.17 6.16
N ALA A 31 -7.50 -18.17 5.58
CA ALA A 31 -6.82 -19.28 4.93
C ALA A 31 -6.08 -18.82 3.66
N VAL A 32 -6.71 -17.98 2.86
CA VAL A 32 -6.10 -17.41 1.65
C VAL A 32 -4.96 -16.47 2.04
N LYS A 33 -5.17 -15.64 3.05
CA LYS A 33 -4.14 -14.76 3.60
C LYS A 33 -2.90 -15.54 4.00
N GLN A 34 -3.10 -16.63 4.73
CA GLN A 34 -2.00 -17.45 5.21
C GLN A 34 -1.23 -18.12 4.08
N GLU A 35 -1.93 -18.62 3.06
CA GLU A 35 -1.30 -19.22 1.89
C GLU A 35 -0.42 -18.22 1.15
N ILE A 36 -0.91 -17.01 0.93
CA ILE A 36 -0.13 -15.95 0.29
C ILE A 36 1.10 -15.60 1.12
N GLN A 37 0.94 -15.51 2.44
CA GLN A 37 2.02 -15.21 3.35
C GLN A 37 3.14 -16.26 3.27
N GLU A 38 2.78 -17.54 3.24
CA GLU A 38 3.74 -18.64 3.17
C GLU A 38 4.49 -18.70 1.84
N ARG A 39 3.82 -18.35 0.74
CA ARG A 39 4.40 -18.46 -0.59
C ARG A 39 5.26 -17.26 -0.96
N LEU A 40 4.81 -16.05 -0.65
CA LEU A 40 5.39 -14.82 -1.19
C LEU A 40 5.96 -13.90 -0.13
N HIS A 41 5.62 -14.12 1.14
CA HIS A 41 6.06 -13.30 2.28
C HIS A 41 5.87 -11.79 2.05
N PRO A 42 4.68 -11.35 1.60
CA PRO A 42 4.46 -9.94 1.36
C PRO A 42 4.24 -9.18 2.66
N MET A 43 4.53 -7.89 2.64
CA MET A 43 4.21 -7.01 3.75
C MET A 43 2.76 -6.53 3.68
N ALA A 44 2.20 -6.41 2.49
CA ALA A 44 0.84 -5.96 2.29
C ALA A 44 0.24 -6.58 1.03
N VAL A 45 -1.08 -6.50 0.91
CA VAL A 45 -1.80 -6.91 -0.30
C VAL A 45 -2.69 -5.76 -0.77
N ASP A 46 -2.86 -5.64 -2.07
CA ASP A 46 -3.81 -4.72 -2.67
C ASP A 46 -4.42 -5.32 -3.93
N MET A 47 -5.14 -4.53 -4.69
CA MET A 47 -5.83 -5.03 -5.88
C MET A 47 -5.34 -4.39 -7.18
N GLU A 48 -4.46 -3.38 -7.14
CA GLU A 48 -4.13 -2.60 -8.32
C GLU A 48 -2.64 -2.42 -8.59
N SER A 49 -1.79 -2.49 -7.57
CA SER A 49 -0.38 -2.10 -7.71
C SER A 49 0.38 -2.92 -8.74
N ALA A 50 0.12 -4.22 -8.84
CA ALA A 50 0.85 -5.06 -9.79
C ALA A 50 0.54 -4.68 -11.24
N ALA A 51 -0.71 -4.32 -11.54
CA ALA A 51 -1.08 -3.90 -12.89
C ALA A 51 -0.40 -2.60 -13.27
N VAL A 52 -0.40 -1.62 -12.37
CA VAL A 52 0.28 -0.34 -12.60
C VAL A 52 1.79 -0.54 -12.70
N GLY A 53 2.38 -1.31 -11.81
CA GLY A 53 3.81 -1.60 -11.81
C GLY A 53 4.26 -2.33 -13.08
N HIS A 54 3.45 -3.27 -13.57
CA HIS A 54 3.74 -3.98 -14.82
C HIS A 54 3.73 -3.03 -16.01
N CYS A 55 2.74 -2.14 -16.06
CA CYS A 55 2.68 -1.13 -17.12
C CYS A 55 3.92 -0.22 -17.09
N CYS A 56 4.31 0.24 -15.91
CA CYS A 56 5.51 1.07 -15.75
C CYS A 56 6.77 0.32 -16.16
N TYR A 57 6.88 -0.95 -15.81
CA TYR A 57 8.03 -1.78 -16.19
C TYR A 57 8.15 -1.90 -17.72
N LEU A 58 7.03 -2.17 -18.40
CA LEU A 58 7.03 -2.29 -19.87
C LEU A 58 7.39 -0.98 -20.57
N ASN A 59 7.15 0.15 -19.94
CA ASN A 59 7.44 1.47 -20.49
C ASN A 59 8.72 2.09 -19.91
N GLU A 60 9.50 1.33 -19.18
CA GLU A 60 10.76 1.75 -18.56
C GLU A 60 10.59 2.97 -17.65
N MET A 61 9.47 3.02 -16.93
CA MET A 61 9.15 4.10 -16.00
C MET A 61 9.44 3.68 -14.56
N PRO A 62 10.18 4.48 -13.80
CA PRO A 62 10.34 4.22 -12.38
C PRO A 62 9.00 4.21 -11.66
N PHE A 63 8.86 3.35 -10.67
CA PHE A 63 7.58 3.12 -10.01
C PHE A 63 7.79 2.85 -8.52
N VAL A 64 6.92 3.44 -7.71
CA VAL A 64 6.78 3.11 -6.30
C VAL A 64 5.30 3.16 -5.95
N SER A 65 4.85 2.22 -5.12
CA SER A 65 3.50 2.23 -4.61
C SER A 65 3.50 2.72 -3.17
N ILE A 66 2.65 3.67 -2.87
CA ILE A 66 2.46 4.20 -1.52
C ILE A 66 1.05 3.85 -1.10
N ARG A 67 0.93 3.09 -0.02
CA ARG A 67 -0.35 2.61 0.47
C ARG A 67 -0.48 2.87 1.96
N CYS A 68 -1.69 3.14 2.40
CA CYS A 68 -2.04 3.18 3.80
C CYS A 68 -2.79 1.89 4.13
N ILE A 69 -2.37 1.21 5.19
CA ILE A 69 -2.98 -0.07 5.56
C ILE A 69 -4.37 0.19 6.11
N SER A 70 -5.37 -0.42 5.48
CA SER A 70 -6.78 -0.25 5.87
C SER A 70 -7.28 -1.34 6.80
N ASP A 71 -6.72 -2.55 6.69
CA ASP A 71 -7.08 -3.69 7.52
C ASP A 71 -5.96 -4.73 7.48
N ASN A 72 -6.14 -5.83 8.20
CA ASN A 72 -5.16 -6.92 8.25
C ASN A 72 -5.46 -8.03 7.24
N ALA A 73 -6.35 -7.78 6.28
CA ALA A 73 -6.80 -8.78 5.32
C ALA A 73 -7.40 -10.01 6.04
N ASP A 74 -8.25 -9.76 7.03
CA ASP A 74 -8.96 -10.79 7.77
C ASP A 74 -10.47 -10.58 7.70
N ASP A 75 -11.22 -11.43 8.42
CA ASP A 75 -12.69 -11.42 8.37
C ASP A 75 -13.30 -10.15 8.98
N GLU A 76 -12.54 -9.40 9.78
CA GLU A 76 -12.98 -8.18 10.43
C GLU A 76 -12.64 -6.91 9.64
N GLY A 77 -11.85 -7.02 8.57
CA GLY A 77 -11.34 -5.88 7.83
C GLY A 77 -12.42 -4.97 7.26
N ALA A 78 -13.55 -5.54 6.83
CA ALA A 78 -14.63 -4.76 6.21
C ALA A 78 -15.36 -3.84 7.20
N MET A 79 -15.32 -4.11 8.49
CA MET A 79 -16.11 -3.38 9.49
C MET A 79 -15.64 -1.94 9.71
N SER A 80 -14.35 -1.69 9.58
CA SER A 80 -13.76 -0.37 9.87
C SER A 80 -13.34 0.38 8.61
N PHE A 81 -13.57 -0.19 7.43
CA PHE A 81 -13.06 0.37 6.18
C PHE A 81 -13.59 1.78 5.92
N ASP A 82 -14.89 2.01 6.07
CA ASP A 82 -15.50 3.31 5.79
C ASP A 82 -14.95 4.41 6.72
N GLN A 83 -14.72 4.08 7.98
CA GLN A 83 -14.17 5.03 8.95
C GLN A 83 -12.71 5.34 8.65
N PHE A 84 -11.95 4.31 8.31
CA PHE A 84 -10.53 4.44 8.04
C PHE A 84 -10.26 5.19 6.73
N GLU A 85 -11.10 4.97 5.73
CA GLU A 85 -10.89 5.51 4.38
C GLU A 85 -10.68 7.02 4.37
N LYS A 86 -11.50 7.76 5.11
CA LYS A 86 -11.41 9.22 5.15
C LYS A 86 -10.07 9.70 5.72
N ILE A 87 -9.61 9.05 6.78
CA ILE A 87 -8.35 9.41 7.43
C ILE A 87 -7.18 9.01 6.53
N ALA A 88 -7.23 7.82 5.97
CA ALA A 88 -6.17 7.30 5.11
C ALA A 88 -6.01 8.11 3.84
N ALA A 89 -7.13 8.48 3.20
CA ALA A 89 -7.09 9.28 1.98
C ALA A 89 -6.40 10.62 2.20
N LYS A 90 -6.69 11.29 3.32
CA LYS A 90 -6.05 12.55 3.65
C LYS A 90 -4.55 12.37 3.89
N ARG A 91 -4.16 11.34 4.63
CA ARG A 91 -2.75 11.07 4.93
C ARG A 91 -1.95 10.78 3.67
N VAL A 92 -2.48 9.94 2.79
CA VAL A 92 -1.81 9.60 1.53
C VAL A 92 -1.71 10.84 0.64
N ALA A 93 -2.77 11.62 0.54
CA ALA A 93 -2.76 12.84 -0.27
C ALA A 93 -1.71 13.84 0.25
N ASP A 94 -1.66 14.07 1.57
CA ASP A 94 -0.69 14.97 2.17
C ASP A 94 0.74 14.49 1.91
N LEU A 95 0.98 13.19 2.02
CA LEU A 95 2.30 12.59 1.79
C LEU A 95 2.72 12.74 0.32
N VAL A 96 1.84 12.40 -0.61
CA VAL A 96 2.14 12.47 -2.05
C VAL A 96 2.42 13.91 -2.47
N LEU A 97 1.62 14.87 -2.00
CA LEU A 97 1.85 16.27 -2.30
C LEU A 97 3.19 16.76 -1.74
N ALA A 98 3.55 16.34 -0.54
CA ALA A 98 4.81 16.71 0.08
C ALA A 98 6.01 16.10 -0.66
N ILE A 99 5.89 14.84 -1.13
CA ILE A 99 6.92 14.19 -1.94
C ILE A 99 7.09 14.93 -3.27
N ALA A 100 5.99 15.24 -3.94
CA ALA A 100 6.02 15.91 -5.23
C ALA A 100 6.69 17.29 -5.14
N ALA A 101 6.55 17.97 -4.01
CA ALA A 101 7.14 19.29 -3.81
C ALA A 101 8.66 19.27 -3.77
N VAL A 102 9.29 18.13 -3.46
CA VAL A 102 10.75 18.01 -3.34
C VAL A 102 11.40 17.16 -4.43
N LEU A 103 10.61 16.65 -5.37
CA LEU A 103 11.16 15.89 -6.51
C LEU A 103 11.64 16.80 -7.64
#